data_cd0e59e4282a706edb304925dff8c72e
#
_entry.id   cd0e59e4282a706edb304925dff8c72e
#
_cell.length_a   1.000
_cell.length_b   1.000
_cell.length_c   1.000
_cell.angle_alpha   90.00
_cell.angle_beta   90.00
_cell.angle_gamma   90.00
#
_symmetry.space_group_name_H-M   'P 1'
#
loop_
_entity.id
_entity.type
_entity.pdbx_description
1 polymer ?
#
loop_
_entity_poly.entity_id
_entity_poly.type
_entity_poly.pdbx_seq_one_letter_code
_entity_poly.pdbx_strand_id
1 'polypeptide(L)'
;MIARILAIFGIASGAALVPLVASAQPDGKVLRVAFPIAETGFDPQAGGDAYSNYVNRQIFDPLYKYEYLTRPFKLVSNTATALPEISADGKTWTIHVRPGIYFADDPAFKGKRRELTAADYVFGLKRLLDPKMRSNFLQIVEGRFVGAESVLAKAKETGTFDYDAPIEGLRATDRYTLRFKLNFPDYELLANLATTPTSAVAREVVEAYRDPSGWVMANPVGTGPYRLKDWRRGQRIVLEASPTFRDERYPEPISAADRALVKTLAGRKLPLVNRIEISIIEESNPRLLAFMQKQLDFLAVPNDIIGNVMTPDGKLKPELAKQGVTLQRDVQPAINYLYFNMEDPVVGGYTADKIALRRAIAMAYNVDEEVRVIRQGQGMPATQIVPPGMSGHDPTFTAGTKHDVAAAKVLLDRFGYTDRDADGYRERPDGRPLVIKMGTTPSAEDRPRDELWQRSLNAVGIRVEFVTQKWPDLLKMARLGQLQTWRLGNINTTPEGFGFHGLLYGPHAGFSNLARFDLPEYNRVYEQARALPDSSERTKLQRKMSEIVAAYAPWVLTTFRIENVLVQPWVVGYKYNPTYQYPFPYLDIGAPAQGIAAK
;
A
#
# COMPACT_ATOMS: atom_id res chain seq x y z
N MET A 1 19.72 44.67 85.78
CA MET A 1 18.98 45.22 84.63
C MET A 1 18.55 44.07 83.74
N ILE A 2 17.31 43.85 83.79
CA ILE A 2 16.34 43.21 82.96
C ILE A 2 16.86 42.01 82.12
N ALA A 3 16.64 40.79 82.61
CA ALA A 3 16.63 39.52 81.90
C ALA A 3 15.30 39.36 81.17
N ARG A 4 15.32 38.99 79.86
CA ARG A 4 14.14 38.53 79.12
C ARG A 4 14.25 37.05 78.84
N ILE A 5 13.31 36.32 79.39
CA ILE A 5 13.07 34.91 79.18
C ILE A 5 12.36 34.77 77.86
N LEU A 6 12.90 33.95 76.95
CA LEU A 6 12.23 33.47 75.69
C LEU A 6 11.75 32.04 75.90
N ALA A 7 10.43 31.88 75.91
CA ALA A 7 9.79 30.58 75.89
C ALA A 7 9.73 30.09 74.42
N ILE A 8 10.29 28.92 74.14
CA ILE A 8 10.20 28.26 72.86
C ILE A 8 9.00 27.31 72.90
N PHE A 9 7.97 27.62 72.08
CA PHE A 9 6.85 26.70 71.77
C PHE A 9 7.29 25.82 70.59
N GLY A 10 7.49 24.55 70.86
CA GLY A 10 7.68 23.52 69.81
C GLY A 10 6.34 23.15 69.22
N ILE A 11 6.14 23.46 67.91
CA ILE A 11 5.02 22.96 67.13
C ILE A 11 5.53 21.69 66.41
N ALA A 12 5.06 20.52 66.83
CA ALA A 12 5.25 19.25 66.15
C ALA A 12 4.30 19.20 64.97
N SER A 13 4.81 19.47 63.77
CA SER A 13 4.07 19.23 62.51
C SER A 13 4.14 17.74 62.16
N GLY A 14 3.08 17.03 62.46
CA GLY A 14 2.86 15.68 61.96
C GLY A 14 2.62 15.71 60.46
N ALA A 15 3.64 15.36 59.65
CA ALA A 15 3.48 15.12 58.24
C ALA A 15 2.73 13.77 58.03
N ALA A 16 1.45 13.86 57.72
CA ALA A 16 0.67 12.71 57.25
C ALA A 16 1.22 12.32 55.88
N LEU A 17 1.97 11.24 55.80
CA LEU A 17 2.30 10.53 54.57
C LEU A 17 0.99 9.97 53.99
N VAL A 18 0.41 10.70 53.01
CA VAL A 18 -0.63 10.16 52.14
C VAL A 18 0.09 9.19 51.21
N PRO A 19 -0.22 7.88 51.21
CA PRO A 19 0.33 6.99 50.21
C PRO A 19 -0.21 7.42 48.85
N LEU A 20 0.67 7.85 47.94
CA LEU A 20 0.36 7.92 46.54
C LEU A 20 0.05 6.48 46.12
N VAL A 21 -1.22 6.12 46.08
CA VAL A 21 -1.70 4.94 45.37
C VAL A 21 -1.46 5.25 43.89
N ALA A 22 -0.31 4.83 43.40
CA ALA A 22 -0.09 4.72 41.96
C ALA A 22 -1.20 3.79 41.47
N SER A 23 -2.19 4.37 40.82
CA SER A 23 -3.21 3.62 40.09
C SER A 23 -2.47 2.79 39.06
N ALA A 24 -2.13 1.56 39.40
CA ALA A 24 -1.69 0.56 38.44
C ALA A 24 -2.86 0.38 37.46
N GLN A 25 -2.78 1.03 36.31
CA GLN A 25 -3.60 0.62 35.18
C GLN A 25 -3.38 -0.88 34.99
N PRO A 26 -4.43 -1.67 34.75
CA PRO A 26 -4.24 -3.07 34.44
C PRO A 26 -3.27 -3.15 33.26
N ASP A 27 -2.12 -3.80 33.44
CA ASP A 27 -1.07 -3.98 32.46
C ASP A 27 -1.62 -4.83 31.31
N GLY A 28 -2.34 -4.17 30.39
CA GLY A 28 -2.76 -4.74 29.13
C GLY A 28 -1.53 -4.91 28.25
N LYS A 29 -1.52 -5.98 27.43
CA LYS A 29 -0.46 -6.25 26.45
C LYS A 29 -0.29 -5.06 25.52
N VAL A 30 0.96 -4.58 25.39
CA VAL A 30 1.35 -3.44 24.56
C VAL A 30 2.23 -3.93 23.43
N LEU A 31 1.90 -3.54 22.19
CA LEU A 31 2.71 -3.76 21.01
C LEU A 31 3.40 -2.45 20.62
N ARG A 32 4.72 -2.47 20.44
CA ARG A 32 5.56 -1.29 20.17
C ARG A 32 6.21 -1.39 18.80
N VAL A 33 5.98 -0.41 17.94
CA VAL A 33 6.50 -0.38 16.59
C VAL A 33 7.01 1.01 16.23
N ALA A 34 7.76 1.12 15.14
CA ALA A 34 8.18 2.40 14.60
C ALA A 34 7.77 2.56 13.14
N PHE A 35 7.34 3.77 12.77
CA PHE A 35 7.17 4.19 11.39
C PHE A 35 8.35 5.06 10.93
N PRO A 36 8.83 4.88 9.70
CA PRO A 36 9.94 5.65 9.13
C PRO A 36 9.53 7.01 8.56
N ILE A 37 8.25 7.29 8.46
CA ILE A 37 7.69 8.52 7.87
C ILE A 37 6.55 8.99 8.77
N ALA A 38 6.48 10.29 9.00
CA ALA A 38 5.36 10.90 9.71
C ALA A 38 4.06 10.76 8.92
N GLU A 39 2.99 10.51 9.65
CA GLU A 39 1.62 10.41 9.15
C GLU A 39 1.07 11.79 8.74
N THR A 40 0.14 11.80 7.78
CA THR A 40 -0.56 13.02 7.35
C THR A 40 -1.87 13.24 8.11
N GLY A 41 -2.52 12.16 8.57
CA GLY A 41 -3.78 12.17 9.31
C GLY A 41 -4.63 10.94 9.04
N PHE A 42 -5.79 10.84 9.68
CA PHE A 42 -6.51 9.57 9.79
C PHE A 42 -7.92 9.60 9.18
N ASP A 43 -8.12 10.33 8.08
CA ASP A 43 -9.34 10.25 7.27
C ASP A 43 -9.22 9.16 6.21
N PRO A 44 -10.06 8.11 6.22
CA PRO A 44 -9.93 6.99 5.30
C PRO A 44 -10.19 7.35 3.82
N GLN A 45 -10.99 8.39 3.53
CA GLN A 45 -11.33 8.83 2.18
C GLN A 45 -10.40 9.93 1.64
N ALA A 46 -9.69 10.67 2.50
CA ALA A 46 -8.83 11.77 2.06
C ALA A 46 -7.67 11.27 1.19
N GLY A 47 -7.13 10.11 1.53
CA GLY A 47 -5.94 9.56 0.89
C GLY A 47 -4.70 10.35 1.30
N GLY A 48 -3.85 9.73 2.02
CA GLY A 48 -2.57 10.25 2.49
C GLY A 48 -1.45 9.31 2.09
N ASP A 49 -0.61 9.11 3.02
CA ASP A 49 0.53 8.20 2.95
C ASP A 49 0.14 6.78 3.40
N ALA A 50 1.03 5.82 3.15
CA ALA A 50 0.82 4.43 3.52
C ALA A 50 0.71 4.24 5.04
N TYR A 51 1.45 5.02 5.84
CA TYR A 51 1.50 4.86 7.29
C TYR A 51 0.22 5.36 7.97
N SER A 52 -0.34 6.48 7.49
CA SER A 52 -1.71 6.89 7.84
C SER A 52 -2.73 5.79 7.54
N ASN A 53 -2.60 5.14 6.37
CA ASN A 53 -3.50 4.07 5.98
C ASN A 53 -3.35 2.81 6.86
N TYR A 54 -2.13 2.49 7.35
CA TYR A 54 -1.95 1.37 8.30
C TYR A 54 -2.66 1.62 9.63
N VAL A 55 -2.71 2.87 10.09
CA VAL A 55 -3.51 3.26 11.27
C VAL A 55 -5.01 3.20 10.96
N ASN A 56 -5.43 3.77 9.84
CA ASN A 56 -6.84 3.76 9.42
C ASN A 56 -7.42 2.34 9.35
N ARG A 57 -6.65 1.35 8.89
CA ARG A 57 -7.05 -0.07 8.86
C ARG A 57 -7.34 -0.68 10.23
N GLN A 58 -6.85 -0.09 11.30
CA GLN A 58 -7.12 -0.53 12.67
C GLN A 58 -8.40 0.07 13.22
N ILE A 59 -8.83 1.20 12.64
CA ILE A 59 -9.95 2.01 13.15
C ILE A 59 -11.21 1.80 12.30
N PHE A 60 -11.06 1.67 10.97
CA PHE A 60 -12.17 1.63 10.04
C PHE A 60 -12.31 0.24 9.41
N ASP A 61 -13.55 -0.18 9.22
CA ASP A 61 -13.89 -1.46 8.59
C ASP A 61 -14.48 -1.28 7.19
N PRO A 62 -13.88 -1.88 6.15
CA PRO A 62 -14.53 -2.07 4.87
C PRO A 62 -15.55 -3.22 4.92
N LEU A 63 -16.35 -3.37 3.85
CA LEU A 63 -17.36 -4.45 3.74
C LEU A 63 -16.74 -5.84 3.75
N TYR A 64 -15.60 -5.99 3.11
CA TYR A 64 -14.85 -7.25 2.95
C TYR A 64 -13.43 -7.11 3.48
N LYS A 65 -12.76 -8.25 3.64
CA LYS A 65 -11.33 -8.33 3.99
C LYS A 65 -10.71 -9.59 3.42
N TYR A 66 -9.40 -9.64 3.37
CA TYR A 66 -8.67 -10.87 3.07
C TYR A 66 -8.34 -11.61 4.35
N GLU A 67 -8.46 -12.95 4.35
CA GLU A 67 -8.10 -13.77 5.51
C GLU A 67 -6.60 -13.63 5.82
N TYR A 68 -6.26 -13.46 7.09
CA TYR A 68 -4.89 -13.22 7.53
C TYR A 68 -3.92 -14.35 7.19
N LEU A 69 -4.32 -15.60 7.48
CA LEU A 69 -3.45 -16.78 7.37
C LEU A 69 -3.50 -17.46 6.01
N THR A 70 -4.62 -17.38 5.30
CA THR A 70 -4.90 -18.19 4.11
C THR A 70 -4.03 -17.81 2.91
N ARG A 71 -3.43 -18.83 2.28
CA ARG A 71 -2.69 -18.72 1.00
C ARG A 71 -3.13 -19.84 0.06
N PRO A 72 -3.45 -19.53 -1.21
CA PRO A 72 -3.59 -18.19 -1.80
C PRO A 72 -4.62 -17.35 -1.04
N PHE A 73 -4.51 -16.02 -1.17
CA PHE A 73 -5.36 -15.08 -0.45
C PHE A 73 -6.84 -15.29 -0.77
N LYS A 74 -7.66 -15.25 0.28
CA LYS A 74 -9.11 -15.45 0.17
C LYS A 74 -9.84 -14.22 0.69
N LEU A 75 -10.69 -13.63 -0.17
CA LEU A 75 -11.59 -12.55 0.22
C LEU A 75 -12.77 -13.13 1.01
N VAL A 76 -13.10 -12.50 2.13
CA VAL A 76 -14.21 -12.91 3.00
C VAL A 76 -15.01 -11.69 3.47
N SER A 77 -16.21 -11.97 3.98
CA SER A 77 -17.05 -10.94 4.62
C SER A 77 -16.33 -10.37 5.85
N ASN A 78 -16.44 -9.05 6.03
CA ASN A 78 -16.02 -8.35 7.24
C ASN A 78 -17.24 -7.79 7.98
N THR A 79 -17.77 -6.67 7.55
CA THR A 79 -19.02 -6.10 8.06
C THR A 79 -20.23 -6.51 7.21
N ALA A 80 -20.03 -7.00 6.00
CA ALA A 80 -21.08 -7.65 5.23
C ALA A 80 -21.41 -9.04 5.80
N THR A 81 -22.65 -9.53 5.59
CA THR A 81 -23.07 -10.87 6.00
C THR A 81 -22.51 -11.97 5.10
N ALA A 82 -22.39 -11.69 3.80
CA ALA A 82 -21.91 -12.59 2.76
C ALA A 82 -21.21 -11.78 1.63
N LEU A 83 -20.63 -12.46 0.65
CA LEU A 83 -20.20 -11.85 -0.62
C LEU A 83 -21.43 -11.27 -1.33
N PRO A 84 -21.26 -10.29 -2.25
CA PRO A 84 -22.41 -9.63 -2.91
C PRO A 84 -23.21 -10.61 -3.76
N GLU A 85 -24.53 -10.43 -3.78
CA GLU A 85 -25.39 -11.02 -4.78
C GLU A 85 -25.25 -10.19 -6.06
N ILE A 86 -24.83 -10.82 -7.17
CA ILE A 86 -24.53 -10.14 -8.42
C ILE A 86 -25.50 -10.63 -9.49
N SER A 87 -26.16 -9.70 -10.20
CA SER A 87 -27.04 -10.02 -11.32
C SER A 87 -26.28 -10.70 -12.46
N ALA A 88 -27.00 -11.42 -13.32
CA ALA A 88 -26.41 -12.16 -14.44
C ALA A 88 -25.60 -11.28 -15.41
N ASP A 89 -25.95 -10.01 -15.56
CA ASP A 89 -25.24 -9.03 -16.37
C ASP A 89 -24.02 -8.41 -15.64
N GLY A 90 -23.76 -8.80 -14.38
CA GLY A 90 -22.66 -8.31 -13.57
C GLY A 90 -22.79 -6.86 -13.07
N LYS A 91 -23.90 -6.19 -13.36
CA LYS A 91 -24.04 -4.74 -13.13
C LYS A 91 -24.81 -4.36 -11.87
N THR A 92 -25.67 -5.23 -11.36
CA THR A 92 -26.42 -4.95 -10.14
C THR A 92 -25.88 -5.81 -9.00
N TRP A 93 -25.46 -5.16 -7.92
CA TRP A 93 -24.89 -5.82 -6.74
C TRP A 93 -25.76 -5.51 -5.52
N THR A 94 -26.14 -6.54 -4.78
CA THR A 94 -26.83 -6.40 -3.50
C THR A 94 -25.90 -6.89 -2.39
N ILE A 95 -25.69 -6.06 -1.36
CA ILE A 95 -24.78 -6.33 -0.25
C ILE A 95 -25.54 -6.08 1.05
N HIS A 96 -25.51 -7.06 1.94
CA HIS A 96 -26.14 -6.98 3.26
C HIS A 96 -25.13 -6.67 4.34
N VAL A 97 -25.28 -5.55 5.04
CA VAL A 97 -24.48 -5.16 6.20
C VAL A 97 -24.97 -5.93 7.42
N ARG A 98 -24.03 -6.43 8.23
CA ARG A 98 -24.34 -7.19 9.44
C ARG A 98 -24.91 -6.25 10.53
N PRO A 99 -26.08 -6.52 11.10
CA PRO A 99 -26.61 -5.80 12.25
C PRO A 99 -25.73 -5.96 13.49
N GLY A 100 -25.85 -5.03 14.46
CA GLY A 100 -25.19 -5.11 15.76
C GLY A 100 -23.72 -4.72 15.76
N ILE A 101 -23.19 -4.10 14.70
CA ILE A 101 -21.86 -3.48 14.66
C ILE A 101 -22.00 -2.02 15.06
N TYR A 102 -21.12 -1.53 15.94
CA TYR A 102 -21.19 -0.18 16.48
C TYR A 102 -19.90 0.59 16.24
N PHE A 103 -20.03 1.89 15.97
CA PHE A 103 -18.91 2.81 15.99
C PHE A 103 -18.33 2.92 17.41
N ALA A 104 -17.06 3.29 17.52
CA ALA A 104 -16.48 3.70 18.80
C ALA A 104 -17.26 4.92 19.34
N ASP A 105 -17.41 4.98 20.68
CA ASP A 105 -18.12 6.08 21.31
C ASP A 105 -17.43 7.43 21.04
N ASP A 106 -18.23 8.43 20.69
CA ASP A 106 -17.75 9.78 20.39
C ASP A 106 -18.78 10.84 20.81
N PRO A 107 -18.35 12.05 21.24
CA PRO A 107 -19.24 13.16 21.59
C PRO A 107 -20.23 13.55 20.48
N ALA A 108 -19.87 13.37 19.20
CA ALA A 108 -20.76 13.63 18.07
C ALA A 108 -22.05 12.81 18.12
N PHE A 109 -22.05 11.66 18.80
CA PHE A 109 -23.23 10.80 18.98
C PHE A 109 -24.11 11.19 20.20
N LYS A 110 -23.75 12.24 20.94
CA LYS A 110 -24.54 12.77 22.06
C LYS A 110 -24.91 11.70 23.11
N GLY A 111 -23.95 10.82 23.42
CA GLY A 111 -24.10 9.74 24.40
C GLY A 111 -24.92 8.53 23.93
N LYS A 112 -25.30 8.46 22.65
CA LYS A 112 -26.01 7.30 22.09
C LYS A 112 -25.05 6.35 21.41
N ARG A 113 -25.23 5.05 21.61
CA ARG A 113 -24.51 4.04 20.83
C ARG A 113 -24.94 4.15 19.35
N ARG A 114 -23.97 4.31 18.46
CA ARG A 114 -24.19 4.52 17.03
C ARG A 114 -23.92 3.23 16.24
N GLU A 115 -25.00 2.60 15.79
CA GLU A 115 -24.92 1.38 15.02
C GLU A 115 -24.55 1.67 13.55
N LEU A 116 -23.69 0.81 12.97
CA LEU A 116 -23.33 0.83 11.56
C LEU A 116 -24.55 0.48 10.68
N THR A 117 -24.73 1.24 9.62
CA THR A 117 -25.82 1.04 8.65
C THR A 117 -25.30 1.09 7.21
N ALA A 118 -26.12 0.66 6.26
CA ALA A 118 -25.83 0.76 4.83
C ALA A 118 -25.62 2.22 4.37
N ALA A 119 -26.32 3.17 4.98
CA ALA A 119 -26.17 4.59 4.65
C ALA A 119 -24.76 5.14 4.95
N ASP A 120 -24.05 4.59 5.94
CA ASP A 120 -22.70 5.03 6.30
C ASP A 120 -21.67 4.65 5.21
N TYR A 121 -21.86 3.53 4.52
CA TYR A 121 -21.08 3.16 3.34
C TYR A 121 -21.39 4.05 2.14
N VAL A 122 -22.67 4.32 1.89
CA VAL A 122 -23.08 5.24 0.81
C VAL A 122 -22.45 6.61 1.03
N PHE A 123 -22.50 7.11 2.27
CA PHE A 123 -21.91 8.40 2.62
C PHE A 123 -20.38 8.40 2.43
N GLY A 124 -19.67 7.37 2.89
CA GLY A 124 -18.22 7.21 2.70
C GLY A 124 -17.82 7.18 1.22
N LEU A 125 -18.56 6.43 0.38
CA LEU A 125 -18.30 6.37 -1.06
C LEU A 125 -18.62 7.69 -1.77
N LYS A 126 -19.65 8.42 -1.33
CA LYS A 126 -19.94 9.78 -1.83
C LYS A 126 -18.82 10.77 -1.51
N ARG A 127 -18.15 10.63 -0.36
CA ARG A 127 -17.00 11.48 -0.01
C ARG A 127 -15.83 11.33 -1.00
N LEU A 128 -15.64 10.14 -1.59
CA LEU A 128 -14.66 9.95 -2.65
C LEU A 128 -14.98 10.74 -3.93
N LEU A 129 -16.26 11.02 -4.18
CA LEU A 129 -16.72 11.82 -5.35
C LEU A 129 -16.65 13.32 -5.10
N ASP A 130 -16.53 13.79 -3.85
CA ASP A 130 -16.50 15.22 -3.53
C ASP A 130 -15.21 15.87 -4.06
N PRO A 131 -15.27 16.83 -5.01
CA PRO A 131 -14.09 17.49 -5.57
C PRO A 131 -13.25 18.24 -4.52
N LYS A 132 -13.85 18.70 -3.42
CA LYS A 132 -13.12 19.36 -2.32
C LYS A 132 -12.20 18.41 -1.59
N MET A 133 -12.59 17.14 -1.47
CA MET A 133 -11.79 16.11 -0.83
C MET A 133 -10.47 15.83 -1.57
N ARG A 134 -10.43 16.07 -2.90
CA ARG A 134 -9.26 15.74 -3.74
C ARG A 134 -8.70 14.36 -3.42
N SER A 135 -9.61 13.41 -3.23
CA SER A 135 -9.26 12.05 -2.84
C SER A 135 -8.34 11.39 -3.86
N ASN A 136 -7.24 10.81 -3.38
CA ASN A 136 -6.37 9.98 -4.23
C ASN A 136 -7.05 8.66 -4.65
N PHE A 137 -8.25 8.37 -4.13
CA PHE A 137 -9.00 7.15 -4.38
C PHE A 137 -10.25 7.37 -5.25
N LEU A 138 -10.37 8.54 -5.89
CA LEU A 138 -11.49 8.88 -6.77
C LEU A 138 -11.76 7.78 -7.82
N GLN A 139 -10.71 7.16 -8.37
CA GLN A 139 -10.82 6.08 -9.35
C GLN A 139 -11.61 4.84 -8.87
N ILE A 140 -11.82 4.70 -7.56
CA ILE A 140 -12.64 3.60 -7.02
C ILE A 140 -14.11 3.80 -7.37
N VAL A 141 -14.56 5.03 -7.52
CA VAL A 141 -15.98 5.40 -7.70
C VAL A 141 -16.28 6.11 -9.02
N GLU A 142 -15.29 6.83 -9.59
CA GLU A 142 -15.46 7.60 -10.82
C GLU A 142 -15.79 6.69 -12.00
N GLY A 143 -16.83 7.06 -12.77
CA GLY A 143 -17.28 6.32 -13.94
C GLY A 143 -17.97 4.98 -13.66
N ARG A 144 -18.01 4.50 -12.41
CA ARG A 144 -18.51 3.16 -12.07
C ARG A 144 -20.00 3.11 -11.78
N PHE A 145 -20.53 4.06 -11.02
CA PHE A 145 -21.91 4.02 -10.54
C PHE A 145 -22.85 4.83 -11.43
N VAL A 146 -23.97 4.24 -11.83
CA VAL A 146 -24.99 4.92 -12.65
C VAL A 146 -25.45 6.19 -11.95
N GLY A 147 -25.38 7.31 -12.66
CA GLY A 147 -25.80 8.62 -12.18
C GLY A 147 -24.81 9.36 -11.30
N ALA A 148 -23.61 8.82 -11.04
CA ALA A 148 -22.58 9.50 -10.25
C ALA A 148 -22.00 10.72 -10.98
N GLU A 149 -21.82 10.64 -12.30
CA GLU A 149 -21.24 11.69 -13.13
C GLU A 149 -22.06 12.98 -13.10
N SER A 150 -23.39 12.89 -13.09
CA SER A 150 -24.27 14.06 -13.04
C SER A 150 -24.13 14.82 -11.72
N VAL A 151 -24.00 14.10 -10.59
CA VAL A 151 -23.79 14.69 -9.27
C VAL A 151 -22.39 15.32 -9.18
N LEU A 152 -21.37 14.64 -9.73
CA LEU A 152 -20.01 15.16 -9.78
C LEU A 152 -19.91 16.41 -10.68
N ALA A 153 -20.54 16.41 -11.85
CA ALA A 153 -20.57 17.56 -12.75
C ALA A 153 -21.21 18.79 -12.07
N LYS A 154 -22.36 18.60 -11.43
CA LYS A 154 -23.01 19.65 -10.65
C LYS A 154 -22.15 20.18 -9.51
N ALA A 155 -21.44 19.30 -8.80
CA ALA A 155 -20.52 19.71 -7.74
C ALA A 155 -19.34 20.53 -8.27
N LYS A 156 -18.80 20.20 -9.44
CA LYS A 156 -17.75 20.98 -10.12
C LYS A 156 -18.25 22.36 -10.55
N GLU A 157 -19.49 22.46 -11.06
CA GLU A 157 -20.12 23.71 -11.47
C GLU A 157 -20.43 24.62 -10.27
N THR A 158 -21.04 24.09 -9.21
CA THR A 158 -21.48 24.85 -8.03
C THR A 158 -20.39 25.07 -6.97
N GLY A 159 -19.28 24.33 -7.06
CA GLY A 159 -18.23 24.30 -6.04
C GLY A 159 -18.66 23.59 -4.73
N THR A 160 -19.81 22.90 -4.71
CA THR A 160 -20.35 22.24 -3.52
C THR A 160 -20.92 20.87 -3.87
N PHE A 161 -20.46 19.83 -3.14
CA PHE A 161 -21.00 18.49 -3.31
C PHE A 161 -22.23 18.30 -2.43
N ASP A 162 -23.35 17.91 -3.04
CA ASP A 162 -24.61 17.61 -2.36
C ASP A 162 -24.63 16.13 -1.91
N TYR A 163 -24.35 15.88 -0.64
CA TYR A 163 -24.36 14.54 -0.06
C TYR A 163 -25.75 13.91 0.01
N ASP A 164 -26.83 14.69 -0.08
CA ASP A 164 -28.21 14.21 -0.05
C ASP A 164 -28.75 13.93 -1.45
N ALA A 165 -28.08 14.43 -2.51
CA ALA A 165 -28.44 14.12 -3.88
C ALA A 165 -28.45 12.60 -4.12
N PRO A 166 -29.54 12.04 -4.69
CA PRO A 166 -29.62 10.62 -4.99
C PRO A 166 -28.67 10.26 -6.13
N ILE A 167 -27.91 9.16 -5.96
CA ILE A 167 -27.14 8.51 -7.02
C ILE A 167 -27.82 7.18 -7.29
N GLU A 168 -28.35 6.99 -8.50
CA GLU A 168 -29.12 5.78 -8.85
C GLU A 168 -28.32 4.50 -8.57
N GLY A 169 -27.04 4.52 -8.92
CA GLY A 169 -26.14 3.37 -8.78
C GLY A 169 -25.54 3.19 -7.40
N LEU A 170 -25.86 4.04 -6.41
CA LEU A 170 -25.24 3.98 -5.08
C LEU A 170 -26.29 4.30 -4.00
N ARG A 171 -26.97 3.25 -3.51
CA ARG A 171 -28.09 3.42 -2.58
C ARG A 171 -28.03 2.48 -1.39
N ALA A 172 -28.51 2.98 -0.24
CA ALA A 172 -29.02 2.15 0.84
C ALA A 172 -30.54 1.98 0.61
N THR A 173 -31.00 0.76 0.35
CA THR A 173 -32.42 0.48 0.08
C THR A 173 -33.21 0.29 1.36
N ASP A 174 -32.54 -0.12 2.41
CA ASP A 174 -33.03 -0.16 3.78
C ASP A 174 -31.84 0.03 4.77
N ARG A 175 -32.08 -0.16 6.07
CA ARG A 175 -31.09 0.07 7.12
C ARG A 175 -29.80 -0.72 6.92
N TYR A 176 -29.87 -1.92 6.33
CA TYR A 176 -28.74 -2.84 6.22
C TYR A 176 -28.46 -3.32 4.80
N THR A 177 -29.19 -2.84 3.80
CA THR A 177 -29.02 -3.30 2.41
C THR A 177 -28.45 -2.19 1.54
N LEU A 178 -27.28 -2.45 0.95
CA LEU A 178 -26.68 -1.65 -0.11
C LEU A 178 -27.11 -2.23 -1.47
N ARG A 179 -27.43 -1.34 -2.40
CA ARG A 179 -27.64 -1.70 -3.80
C ARG A 179 -26.78 -0.83 -4.69
N PHE A 180 -25.88 -1.48 -5.43
CA PHE A 180 -25.06 -0.84 -6.44
C PHE A 180 -25.59 -1.17 -7.83
N LYS A 181 -25.58 -0.18 -8.73
CA LYS A 181 -25.83 -0.36 -10.15
C LYS A 181 -24.69 0.27 -10.91
N LEU A 182 -23.94 -0.58 -11.63
CA LEU A 182 -22.71 -0.21 -12.31
C LEU A 182 -22.98 0.12 -13.79
N ASN A 183 -22.20 1.01 -14.36
CA ASN A 183 -22.22 1.33 -15.78
C ASN A 183 -21.75 0.15 -16.65
N PHE A 184 -20.85 -0.66 -16.12
CA PHE A 184 -20.29 -1.87 -16.75
C PHE A 184 -20.01 -2.94 -15.68
N PRO A 185 -19.92 -4.24 -16.04
CA PRO A 185 -19.50 -5.27 -15.11
C PRO A 185 -18.07 -5.01 -14.64
N ASP A 186 -17.84 -5.00 -13.32
CA ASP A 186 -16.53 -4.68 -12.76
C ASP A 186 -16.25 -5.45 -11.48
N TYR A 187 -15.58 -6.59 -11.60
CA TYR A 187 -15.22 -7.42 -10.45
C TYR A 187 -13.99 -6.91 -9.67
N GLU A 188 -13.25 -5.92 -10.20
CA GLU A 188 -12.22 -5.22 -9.43
C GLU A 188 -12.82 -4.43 -8.25
N LEU A 189 -14.08 -3.98 -8.39
CA LEU A 189 -14.81 -3.32 -7.31
C LEU A 189 -14.85 -4.18 -6.04
N LEU A 190 -14.94 -5.51 -6.16
CA LEU A 190 -14.98 -6.41 -5.01
C LEU A 190 -13.69 -6.32 -4.17
N ALA A 191 -12.53 -6.29 -4.82
CA ALA A 191 -11.25 -6.09 -4.13
C ALA A 191 -11.15 -4.68 -3.52
N ASN A 192 -11.66 -3.66 -4.22
CA ASN A 192 -11.68 -2.29 -3.70
C ASN A 192 -12.55 -2.17 -2.44
N LEU A 193 -13.68 -2.90 -2.37
CA LEU A 193 -14.55 -2.95 -1.19
C LEU A 193 -13.94 -3.67 0.02
N ALA A 194 -12.71 -4.18 -0.11
CA ALA A 194 -11.87 -4.70 0.98
C ALA A 194 -10.77 -3.72 1.41
N THR A 195 -10.80 -2.49 0.93
CA THR A 195 -9.78 -1.47 1.22
C THR A 195 -10.32 -0.35 2.11
N THR A 196 -9.44 0.26 2.87
CA THR A 196 -9.79 1.31 3.84
C THR A 196 -10.56 2.51 3.25
N PRO A 197 -10.25 3.01 2.03
CA PRO A 197 -11.00 4.12 1.44
C PRO A 197 -12.50 3.87 1.25
N THR A 198 -12.91 2.61 1.17
CA THR A 198 -14.32 2.22 1.02
C THR A 198 -15.01 1.89 2.35
N SER A 199 -14.33 2.14 3.48
CA SER A 199 -14.89 1.93 4.81
C SER A 199 -16.05 2.89 5.09
N ALA A 200 -16.95 2.44 5.96
CA ALA A 200 -18.02 3.27 6.48
C ALA A 200 -17.49 4.39 7.38
N VAL A 201 -18.10 5.56 7.30
CA VAL A 201 -17.87 6.68 8.20
C VAL A 201 -19.21 7.27 8.66
N ALA A 202 -19.29 7.62 9.93
CA ALA A 202 -20.49 8.24 10.49
C ALA A 202 -20.60 9.71 10.05
N ARG A 203 -21.72 10.09 9.44
CA ARG A 203 -21.96 11.46 8.96
C ARG A 203 -21.83 12.48 10.09
N GLU A 204 -22.34 12.15 11.26
CA GLU A 204 -22.31 13.01 12.47
C GLU A 204 -20.87 13.37 12.87
N VAL A 205 -19.94 12.43 12.77
CA VAL A 205 -18.52 12.63 13.05
C VAL A 205 -17.88 13.55 12.00
N VAL A 206 -18.18 13.28 10.72
CA VAL A 206 -17.67 14.13 9.63
C VAL A 206 -18.18 15.57 9.76
N GLU A 207 -19.46 15.76 10.03
CA GLU A 207 -20.05 17.09 10.21
C GLU A 207 -19.49 17.83 11.44
N ALA A 208 -19.17 17.11 12.51
CA ALA A 208 -18.62 17.71 13.74
C ALA A 208 -17.15 18.13 13.61
N TYR A 209 -16.33 17.39 12.85
CA TYR A 209 -14.86 17.53 12.90
C TYR A 209 -14.19 17.84 11.55
N ARG A 210 -14.93 17.94 10.45
CA ARG A 210 -14.34 18.23 9.13
C ARG A 210 -13.69 19.61 9.08
N ASP A 211 -12.52 19.66 8.47
CA ASP A 211 -11.83 20.90 8.11
C ASP A 211 -12.47 21.55 6.84
N PRO A 212 -11.97 22.72 6.39
CA PRO A 212 -12.47 23.36 5.17
C PRO A 212 -12.34 22.52 3.89
N SER A 213 -11.43 21.52 3.85
CA SER A 213 -11.29 20.56 2.76
C SER A 213 -12.28 19.39 2.87
N GLY A 214 -13.05 19.31 3.94
CA GLY A 214 -13.95 18.20 4.23
C GLY A 214 -13.29 16.99 4.90
N TRP A 215 -12.03 17.10 5.34
CA TRP A 215 -11.26 16.01 5.94
C TRP A 215 -11.43 15.95 7.45
N VAL A 216 -11.46 14.72 8.00
CA VAL A 216 -11.52 14.45 9.44
C VAL A 216 -10.20 13.81 9.89
N MET A 217 -9.13 14.61 9.92
CA MET A 217 -7.78 14.09 10.07
C MET A 217 -7.39 13.67 11.49
N ALA A 218 -7.99 14.32 12.51
CA ALA A 218 -7.58 14.14 13.91
C ALA A 218 -8.57 13.35 14.78
N ASN A 219 -9.79 13.15 14.31
CA ASN A 219 -10.87 12.50 15.04
C ASN A 219 -11.42 11.28 14.30
N PRO A 220 -10.59 10.25 14.08
CA PRO A 220 -11.03 9.05 13.39
C PRO A 220 -11.94 8.22 14.30
N VAL A 221 -13.18 8.02 13.89
CA VAL A 221 -14.17 7.22 14.61
C VAL A 221 -14.70 6.15 13.69
N GLY A 222 -14.36 4.90 13.96
CA GLY A 222 -14.72 3.75 13.14
C GLY A 222 -15.31 2.60 13.95
N THR A 223 -15.48 1.47 13.29
CA THR A 223 -16.03 0.23 13.85
C THR A 223 -14.96 -0.84 14.08
N GLY A 224 -13.70 -0.51 13.79
CA GLY A 224 -12.56 -1.41 13.83
C GLY A 224 -12.11 -1.84 15.23
N PRO A 225 -11.10 -2.73 15.29
CA PRO A 225 -10.62 -3.32 16.55
C PRO A 225 -9.93 -2.32 17.49
N TYR A 226 -9.50 -1.18 16.98
CA TYR A 226 -8.85 -0.14 17.78
C TYR A 226 -9.49 1.21 17.56
N ARG A 227 -9.24 2.12 18.52
CA ARG A 227 -9.54 3.56 18.43
C ARG A 227 -8.29 4.37 18.72
N LEU A 228 -8.24 5.60 18.19
CA LEU A 228 -7.16 6.54 18.50
C LEU A 228 -7.26 7.01 19.94
N LYS A 229 -6.17 6.87 20.73
CA LYS A 229 -6.08 7.30 22.12
C LYS A 229 -5.29 8.60 22.28
N ASP A 230 -4.15 8.68 21.61
CA ASP A 230 -3.25 9.83 21.65
C ASP A 230 -2.55 9.98 20.31
N TRP A 231 -2.39 11.21 19.87
CA TRP A 231 -1.67 11.53 18.65
C TRP A 231 -0.85 12.80 18.81
N ARG A 232 0.46 12.61 18.75
CA ARG A 232 1.44 13.70 18.66
C ARG A 232 2.06 13.64 17.29
N ARG A 233 1.59 14.50 16.40
CA ARG A 233 1.93 14.49 14.97
C ARG A 233 3.44 14.41 14.75
N GLY A 234 3.89 13.47 13.93
CA GLY A 234 5.30 13.25 13.62
C GLY A 234 6.14 12.73 14.80
N GLN A 235 5.53 12.30 15.90
CA GLN A 235 6.24 11.79 17.06
C GLN A 235 5.70 10.45 17.54
N ARG A 236 4.40 10.39 17.85
CA ARG A 236 3.79 9.22 18.49
C ARG A 236 2.30 9.09 18.17
N ILE A 237 1.88 7.85 17.94
CA ILE A 237 0.48 7.46 17.81
C ILE A 237 0.21 6.35 18.83
N VAL A 238 -0.87 6.46 19.58
CA VAL A 238 -1.33 5.43 20.53
C VAL A 238 -2.72 5.00 20.14
N LEU A 239 -2.88 3.70 19.89
CA LEU A 239 -4.17 3.07 19.69
C LEU A 239 -4.50 2.21 20.91
N GLU A 240 -5.77 2.18 21.29
CA GLU A 240 -6.27 1.27 22.33
C GLU A 240 -7.39 0.38 21.75
N ALA A 241 -7.54 -0.83 22.27
CA ALA A 241 -8.59 -1.75 21.86
C ALA A 241 -9.97 -1.08 22.02
N SER A 242 -10.78 -1.14 20.98
CA SER A 242 -12.11 -0.54 20.99
C SER A 242 -13.07 -1.37 21.86
N PRO A 243 -13.71 -0.78 22.89
CA PRO A 243 -14.66 -1.50 23.73
C PRO A 243 -15.96 -1.88 22.98
N THR A 244 -16.23 -1.20 21.87
CA THR A 244 -17.41 -1.46 21.02
C THR A 244 -17.14 -2.49 19.91
N PHE A 245 -15.87 -2.96 19.80
CA PHE A 245 -15.53 -3.93 18.75
C PHE A 245 -16.30 -5.24 18.93
N ARG A 246 -16.80 -5.76 17.80
CA ARG A 246 -17.60 -7.00 17.74
C ARG A 246 -16.84 -8.23 18.27
N ASP A 247 -17.57 -9.32 18.55
CA ASP A 247 -16.95 -10.60 18.91
C ASP A 247 -16.39 -11.29 17.65
N GLU A 248 -15.21 -10.84 17.24
CA GLU A 248 -14.42 -11.44 16.16
C GLU A 248 -13.31 -12.29 16.76
N ARG A 249 -13.07 -13.46 16.17
CA ARG A 249 -12.11 -14.43 16.70
C ARG A 249 -10.96 -14.64 15.74
N TYR A 250 -9.82 -15.00 16.31
CA TYR A 250 -8.65 -15.38 15.54
C TYR A 250 -8.99 -16.54 14.60
N PRO A 251 -8.63 -16.46 13.30
CA PRO A 251 -9.00 -17.49 12.32
C PRO A 251 -8.33 -18.83 12.60
N GLU A 252 -9.03 -19.92 12.25
CA GLU A 252 -8.48 -21.27 12.33
C GLU A 252 -7.43 -21.47 11.22
N PRO A 253 -6.25 -22.02 11.56
CA PRO A 253 -5.19 -22.22 10.59
C PRO A 253 -5.49 -23.42 9.68
N ILE A 254 -5.25 -23.23 8.37
CA ILE A 254 -5.45 -24.28 7.36
C ILE A 254 -4.18 -25.14 7.22
N SER A 255 -3.00 -24.50 7.11
CA SER A 255 -1.74 -25.20 6.90
C SER A 255 -1.12 -25.75 8.19
N ALA A 256 -0.28 -26.78 8.07
CA ALA A 256 0.45 -27.33 9.22
C ALA A 256 1.43 -26.30 9.82
N ALA A 257 2.07 -25.47 8.96
CA ALA A 257 2.97 -24.41 9.40
C ALA A 257 2.22 -23.34 10.19
N ASP A 258 1.03 -22.94 9.72
CA ASP A 258 0.22 -21.96 10.43
C ASP A 258 -0.31 -22.51 11.76
N ARG A 259 -0.67 -23.80 11.83
CA ARG A 259 -1.04 -24.45 13.12
C ARG A 259 0.05 -24.33 14.16
N ALA A 260 1.31 -24.53 13.79
CA ALA A 260 2.45 -24.36 14.70
C ALA A 260 2.61 -22.90 15.14
N LEU A 261 2.49 -21.95 14.19
CA LEU A 261 2.63 -20.52 14.43
C LEU A 261 1.55 -19.97 15.40
N VAL A 262 0.30 -20.42 15.25
CA VAL A 262 -0.85 -19.85 15.97
C VAL A 262 -1.49 -20.80 16.99
N LYS A 263 -0.76 -21.84 17.42
CA LYS A 263 -1.26 -22.89 18.32
C LYS A 263 -2.00 -22.36 19.55
N THR A 264 -1.56 -21.23 20.09
CA THR A 264 -2.11 -20.59 21.29
C THR A 264 -3.10 -19.45 20.99
N LEU A 265 -3.34 -19.14 19.72
CA LEU A 265 -4.10 -17.96 19.29
C LEU A 265 -5.46 -18.31 18.68
N ALA A 266 -5.58 -19.45 17.99
CA ALA A 266 -6.80 -19.87 17.30
C ALA A 266 -8.04 -19.78 18.21
N GLY A 267 -9.12 -19.22 17.70
CA GLY A 267 -10.39 -19.04 18.40
C GLY A 267 -10.42 -17.96 19.50
N ARG A 268 -9.28 -17.33 19.83
CA ARG A 268 -9.26 -16.23 20.82
C ARG A 268 -9.92 -14.98 20.25
N LYS A 269 -10.56 -14.20 21.14
CA LYS A 269 -11.20 -12.94 20.75
C LYS A 269 -10.15 -11.90 20.32
N LEU A 270 -10.41 -11.20 19.21
CA LEU A 270 -9.59 -10.09 18.70
C LEU A 270 -10.04 -8.75 19.32
N PRO A 271 -9.17 -7.75 19.40
CA PRO A 271 -7.73 -7.83 19.17
C PRO A 271 -7.00 -8.52 20.35
N LEU A 272 -5.83 -9.13 20.07
CA LEU A 272 -5.07 -9.87 21.09
C LEU A 272 -4.25 -8.98 22.03
N VAL A 273 -3.88 -7.76 21.58
CA VAL A 273 -3.19 -6.76 22.39
C VAL A 273 -4.10 -5.58 22.69
N ASN A 274 -3.97 -5.02 23.89
CA ASN A 274 -4.85 -3.96 24.36
C ASN A 274 -4.44 -2.57 23.84
N ARG A 275 -3.14 -2.40 23.55
CA ARG A 275 -2.57 -1.11 23.19
C ARG A 275 -1.47 -1.27 22.16
N ILE A 276 -1.42 -0.31 21.23
CA ILE A 276 -0.34 -0.21 20.23
C ILE A 276 0.30 1.16 20.41
N GLU A 277 1.61 1.17 20.53
CA GLU A 277 2.42 2.38 20.58
C GLU A 277 3.28 2.46 19.33
N ILE A 278 3.08 3.48 18.53
CA ILE A 278 3.80 3.73 17.28
C ILE A 278 4.66 4.96 17.49
N SER A 279 5.98 4.81 17.39
CA SER A 279 6.94 5.91 17.42
C SER A 279 7.31 6.30 15.99
N ILE A 280 7.47 7.59 15.71
CA ILE A 280 8.02 8.03 14.42
C ILE A 280 9.54 8.14 14.59
N ILE A 281 10.26 7.28 13.87
CA ILE A 281 11.74 7.24 13.86
C ILE A 281 12.18 7.17 12.40
N GLU A 282 12.50 8.31 11.82
CA GLU A 282 12.73 8.43 10.37
C GLU A 282 14.01 7.75 9.91
N GLU A 283 15.07 7.83 10.72
CA GLU A 283 16.38 7.30 10.36
C GLU A 283 16.48 5.77 10.59
N SER A 284 17.09 5.06 9.65
CA SER A 284 17.17 3.60 9.64
C SER A 284 18.01 3.04 10.81
N ASN A 285 19.16 3.63 11.08
CA ASN A 285 20.04 3.17 12.17
C ASN A 285 19.43 3.37 13.56
N PRO A 286 18.82 4.53 13.93
CA PRO A 286 18.05 4.68 15.17
C PRO A 286 16.91 3.66 15.31
N ARG A 287 16.17 3.34 14.24
CA ARG A 287 15.13 2.29 14.30
C ARG A 287 15.73 0.91 14.61
N LEU A 288 16.83 0.55 13.94
CA LEU A 288 17.52 -0.71 14.22
C LEU A 288 18.02 -0.75 15.67
N LEU A 289 18.62 0.33 16.15
CA LEU A 289 19.10 0.42 17.53
C LEU A 289 17.96 0.25 18.54
N ALA A 290 16.81 0.92 18.33
CA ALA A 290 15.62 0.76 19.16
C ALA A 290 15.10 -0.69 19.17
N PHE A 291 15.14 -1.40 18.02
CA PHE A 291 14.81 -2.82 17.95
C PHE A 291 15.81 -3.67 18.73
N MET A 292 17.10 -3.42 18.57
CA MET A 292 18.18 -4.13 19.28
C MET A 292 18.10 -3.92 20.81
N GLN A 293 17.68 -2.74 21.25
CA GLN A 293 17.42 -2.40 22.64
C GLN A 293 16.06 -2.91 23.16
N LYS A 294 15.32 -3.72 22.36
CA LYS A 294 14.02 -4.29 22.73
C LYS A 294 12.91 -3.27 22.97
N GLN A 295 13.06 -2.07 22.41
CA GLN A 295 12.06 -1.01 22.44
C GLN A 295 11.00 -1.16 21.36
N LEU A 296 11.28 -1.97 20.33
CA LEU A 296 10.37 -2.34 19.25
C LEU A 296 10.18 -3.85 19.21
N ASP A 297 8.96 -4.27 18.97
CA ASP A 297 8.56 -5.69 18.96
C ASP A 297 8.78 -6.35 17.60
N PHE A 298 8.67 -5.60 16.50
CA PHE A 298 9.13 -6.02 15.18
C PHE A 298 9.61 -4.81 14.37
N LEU A 299 10.38 -5.06 13.31
CA LEU A 299 11.00 -4.03 12.47
C LEU A 299 11.03 -4.48 11.01
N ALA A 300 10.37 -3.72 10.13
CA ALA A 300 10.62 -3.79 8.69
C ALA A 300 12.02 -3.18 8.41
N VAL A 301 12.92 -4.00 7.89
CA VAL A 301 14.35 -3.63 7.74
C VAL A 301 14.55 -2.88 6.43
N PRO A 302 15.00 -1.63 6.45
CA PRO A 302 15.37 -0.90 5.25
C PRO A 302 16.57 -1.53 4.51
N ASN A 303 16.60 -1.37 3.19
CA ASN A 303 17.66 -1.95 2.36
C ASN A 303 19.07 -1.40 2.68
N ASP A 304 19.16 -0.12 3.05
CA ASP A 304 20.42 0.56 3.37
C ASP A 304 21.15 -0.02 4.59
N ILE A 305 20.43 -0.66 5.49
CA ILE A 305 20.98 -1.29 6.71
C ILE A 305 20.90 -2.82 6.71
N ILE A 306 20.49 -3.43 5.59
CA ILE A 306 20.25 -4.88 5.54
C ILE A 306 21.52 -5.70 5.89
N GLY A 307 22.69 -5.23 5.50
CA GLY A 307 23.99 -5.83 5.83
C GLY A 307 24.31 -5.83 7.33
N ASN A 308 23.60 -5.02 8.15
CA ASN A 308 23.77 -5.03 9.61
C ASN A 308 23.05 -6.21 10.28
N VAL A 309 22.03 -6.78 9.62
CA VAL A 309 21.16 -7.82 10.18
C VAL A 309 21.22 -9.16 9.44
N MET A 310 21.65 -9.14 8.18
CA MET A 310 21.72 -10.34 7.33
C MET A 310 23.14 -10.63 6.87
N THR A 311 23.41 -11.90 6.62
CA THR A 311 24.60 -12.40 5.94
C THR A 311 24.44 -12.29 4.42
N PRO A 312 25.54 -12.31 3.64
CA PRO A 312 25.45 -12.22 2.17
C PRO A 312 24.62 -13.32 1.50
N ASP A 313 24.47 -14.49 2.14
CA ASP A 313 23.61 -15.58 1.68
C ASP A 313 22.13 -15.43 2.08
N GLY A 314 21.75 -14.27 2.60
CA GLY A 314 20.36 -13.91 2.88
C GLY A 314 19.77 -14.47 4.17
N LYS A 315 20.62 -14.94 5.09
CA LYS A 315 20.20 -15.44 6.40
C LYS A 315 20.34 -14.40 7.49
N LEU A 316 19.58 -14.54 8.56
CA LEU A 316 19.75 -13.74 9.77
C LEU A 316 21.14 -13.95 10.37
N LYS A 317 21.80 -12.87 10.80
CA LYS A 317 23.09 -12.98 11.49
C LYS A 317 23.00 -13.84 12.76
N PRO A 318 24.02 -14.69 13.05
CA PRO A 318 23.99 -15.61 14.19
C PRO A 318 23.75 -14.93 15.55
N GLU A 319 24.23 -13.69 15.71
CA GLU A 319 24.07 -12.92 16.95
C GLU A 319 22.59 -12.60 17.25
N LEU A 320 21.82 -12.31 16.21
CA LEU A 320 20.39 -12.05 16.34
C LEU A 320 19.60 -13.34 16.52
N ALA A 321 19.96 -14.39 15.76
CA ALA A 321 19.34 -15.70 15.88
C ALA A 321 19.51 -16.30 17.28
N LYS A 322 20.70 -16.13 17.92
CA LYS A 322 20.96 -16.55 19.31
C LYS A 322 20.09 -15.83 20.34
N GLN A 323 19.63 -14.62 20.03
CA GLN A 323 18.68 -13.88 20.87
C GLN A 323 17.23 -14.30 20.65
N GLY A 324 16.96 -15.28 19.78
CA GLY A 324 15.62 -15.75 19.43
C GLY A 324 14.88 -14.84 18.43
N VAL A 325 15.55 -13.84 17.89
CA VAL A 325 14.99 -13.00 16.81
C VAL A 325 14.76 -13.88 15.59
N THR A 326 13.61 -13.69 14.93
CA THR A 326 13.30 -14.36 13.66
C THR A 326 13.28 -13.36 12.52
N LEU A 327 13.60 -13.83 11.32
CA LEU A 327 13.53 -13.08 10.08
C LEU A 327 12.42 -13.66 9.21
N GLN A 328 11.45 -12.81 8.85
CA GLN A 328 10.51 -13.12 7.77
C GLN A 328 10.93 -12.38 6.51
N ARG A 329 10.92 -13.09 5.39
CA ARG A 329 11.35 -12.57 4.10
C ARG A 329 10.34 -12.99 3.04
N ASP A 330 9.63 -12.02 2.48
CA ASP A 330 8.52 -12.24 1.56
C ASP A 330 8.57 -11.29 0.38
N VAL A 331 8.01 -11.71 -0.77
CA VAL A 331 7.84 -10.85 -1.92
C VAL A 331 6.68 -9.89 -1.67
N GLN A 332 6.94 -8.60 -1.82
CA GLN A 332 5.90 -7.58 -1.74
C GLN A 332 4.98 -7.63 -2.98
N PRO A 333 3.72 -7.21 -2.86
CA PRO A 333 2.83 -7.01 -4.01
C PRO A 333 3.24 -5.76 -4.80
N ALA A 334 4.50 -5.71 -5.22
CA ALA A 334 5.14 -4.54 -5.80
C ALA A 334 6.03 -4.91 -6.99
N ILE A 335 5.97 -4.08 -8.03
CA ILE A 335 6.84 -4.17 -9.19
C ILE A 335 7.58 -2.85 -9.41
N ASN A 336 8.86 -2.93 -9.79
CA ASN A 336 9.63 -1.81 -10.29
C ASN A 336 9.84 -1.97 -11.80
N TYR A 337 9.77 -0.85 -12.52
CA TYR A 337 9.91 -0.82 -13.97
C TYR A 337 10.39 0.55 -14.45
N LEU A 338 10.90 0.62 -15.67
CA LEU A 338 11.04 1.84 -16.45
C LEU A 338 9.88 1.88 -17.45
N TYR A 339 9.12 2.99 -17.54
CA TYR A 339 8.16 3.17 -18.61
C TYR A 339 8.72 4.01 -19.74
N PHE A 340 8.20 3.78 -20.95
CA PHE A 340 8.37 4.65 -22.11
C PHE A 340 7.05 5.38 -22.37
N ASN A 341 7.14 6.70 -22.58
CA ASN A 341 5.99 7.47 -23.05
C ASN A 341 5.68 7.10 -24.49
N MET A 342 4.55 6.46 -24.73
CA MET A 342 4.18 5.95 -26.06
C MET A 342 3.80 7.06 -27.06
N GLU A 343 3.61 8.30 -26.59
CA GLU A 343 3.41 9.48 -27.43
C GLU A 343 4.72 10.22 -27.75
N ASP A 344 5.85 9.83 -27.14
CA ASP A 344 7.15 10.47 -27.40
C ASP A 344 7.69 10.13 -28.79
N PRO A 345 8.22 11.11 -29.55
CA PRO A 345 8.68 10.87 -30.93
C PRO A 345 9.94 10.01 -31.02
N VAL A 346 10.70 9.80 -29.93
CA VAL A 346 11.93 8.98 -29.91
C VAL A 346 11.60 7.56 -29.50
N VAL A 347 11.02 7.36 -28.32
CA VAL A 347 10.79 6.02 -27.74
C VAL A 347 9.37 5.49 -27.95
N GLY A 348 8.42 6.37 -28.25
CA GLY A 348 7.01 6.03 -28.39
C GLY A 348 6.63 5.44 -29.74
N GLY A 349 5.34 5.10 -29.90
CA GLY A 349 4.79 4.51 -31.12
C GLY A 349 4.86 2.99 -31.15
N TYR A 350 4.20 2.43 -32.16
CA TYR A 350 3.96 0.97 -32.30
C TYR A 350 4.64 0.37 -33.52
N THR A 351 5.50 1.12 -34.21
CA THR A 351 6.26 0.65 -35.38
C THR A 351 7.40 -0.31 -34.96
N ALA A 352 7.83 -1.16 -35.86
CA ALA A 352 8.81 -2.21 -35.58
C ALA A 352 10.16 -1.65 -35.07
N ASP A 353 10.61 -0.51 -35.63
CA ASP A 353 11.83 0.18 -35.19
C ASP A 353 11.72 0.69 -33.74
N LYS A 354 10.56 1.26 -33.35
CA LYS A 354 10.30 1.75 -32.00
C LYS A 354 10.25 0.60 -30.99
N ILE A 355 9.59 -0.50 -31.34
CA ILE A 355 9.58 -1.71 -30.53
C ILE A 355 10.99 -2.27 -30.36
N ALA A 356 11.78 -2.32 -31.46
CA ALA A 356 13.16 -2.78 -31.44
C ALA A 356 14.03 -1.91 -30.51
N LEU A 357 13.90 -0.58 -30.56
CA LEU A 357 14.59 0.34 -29.66
C LEU A 357 14.29 0.04 -28.18
N ARG A 358 13.01 -0.05 -27.81
CA ARG A 358 12.62 -0.34 -26.43
C ARG A 358 13.11 -1.69 -25.94
N ARG A 359 13.05 -2.72 -26.82
CA ARG A 359 13.60 -4.06 -26.50
C ARG A 359 15.12 -4.05 -26.36
N ALA A 360 15.83 -3.31 -27.20
CA ALA A 360 17.29 -3.18 -27.08
C ALA A 360 17.68 -2.48 -25.77
N ILE A 361 16.95 -1.43 -25.37
CA ILE A 361 17.13 -0.77 -24.06
C ILE A 361 16.90 -1.79 -22.92
N ALA A 362 15.87 -2.63 -23.02
CA ALA A 362 15.60 -3.67 -22.02
C ALA A 362 16.71 -4.74 -21.97
N MET A 363 17.26 -5.16 -23.12
CA MET A 363 18.38 -6.10 -23.19
C MET A 363 19.69 -5.50 -22.66
N ALA A 364 19.87 -4.18 -22.80
CA ALA A 364 21.07 -3.51 -22.34
C ALA A 364 21.14 -3.42 -20.80
N TYR A 365 20.01 -3.37 -20.11
CA TYR A 365 19.96 -3.18 -18.65
C TYR A 365 20.20 -4.49 -17.90
N ASN A 366 21.19 -4.48 -16.98
CA ASN A 366 21.54 -5.65 -16.18
C ASN A 366 20.76 -5.68 -14.86
N VAL A 367 19.58 -6.35 -14.88
CA VAL A 367 18.72 -6.49 -13.69
C VAL A 367 19.40 -7.33 -12.60
N ASP A 368 20.19 -8.35 -12.95
CA ASP A 368 20.90 -9.18 -11.96
C ASP A 368 21.95 -8.37 -11.20
N GLU A 369 22.61 -7.43 -11.88
CA GLU A 369 23.52 -6.49 -11.23
C GLU A 369 22.77 -5.52 -10.31
N GLU A 370 21.62 -4.98 -10.72
CA GLU A 370 20.76 -4.18 -9.84
C GLU A 370 20.41 -4.94 -8.57
N VAL A 371 19.94 -6.18 -8.69
CA VAL A 371 19.56 -7.02 -7.54
C VAL A 371 20.74 -7.29 -6.64
N ARG A 372 21.88 -7.72 -7.21
CA ARG A 372 23.05 -8.13 -6.45
C ARG A 372 23.76 -6.97 -5.78
N VAL A 373 24.00 -5.87 -6.51
CA VAL A 373 24.87 -4.77 -6.06
C VAL A 373 24.05 -3.66 -5.40
N ILE A 374 23.01 -3.16 -6.09
CA ILE A 374 22.27 -1.99 -5.63
C ILE A 374 21.27 -2.39 -4.55
N ARG A 375 20.54 -3.49 -4.76
CA ARG A 375 19.54 -3.98 -3.81
C ARG A 375 20.09 -4.94 -2.76
N GLN A 376 21.38 -5.28 -2.82
CA GLN A 376 22.01 -6.20 -1.87
C GLN A 376 21.21 -7.51 -1.69
N GLY A 377 20.65 -8.06 -2.78
CA GLY A 377 19.81 -9.25 -2.76
C GLY A 377 18.37 -9.02 -2.28
N GLN A 378 17.95 -7.77 -2.04
CA GLN A 378 16.58 -7.43 -1.60
C GLN A 378 15.64 -7.14 -2.77
N GLY A 379 15.68 -7.98 -3.76
CA GLY A 379 14.83 -7.98 -4.94
C GLY A 379 14.99 -9.29 -5.70
N MET A 380 14.10 -9.53 -6.62
CA MET A 380 14.23 -10.60 -7.60
C MET A 380 13.88 -10.04 -8.99
N PRO A 381 14.50 -10.53 -10.07
CA PRO A 381 14.15 -10.07 -11.42
C PRO A 381 12.65 -10.24 -11.68
N ALA A 382 12.03 -9.20 -12.21
CA ALA A 382 10.61 -9.26 -12.56
C ALA A 382 10.44 -9.99 -13.90
N THR A 383 9.73 -11.10 -13.85
CA THR A 383 9.48 -11.97 -15.02
C THR A 383 8.18 -11.62 -15.74
N GLN A 384 7.27 -10.92 -15.08
CA GLN A 384 5.97 -10.49 -15.62
C GLN A 384 5.45 -9.27 -14.83
N ILE A 385 4.29 -8.73 -15.23
CA ILE A 385 3.70 -7.55 -14.58
C ILE A 385 3.22 -7.86 -13.17
N VAL A 386 2.62 -9.04 -12.97
CA VAL A 386 2.02 -9.44 -11.69
C VAL A 386 3.07 -10.11 -10.80
N PRO A 387 3.35 -9.61 -9.60
CA PRO A 387 4.29 -10.23 -8.66
C PRO A 387 3.88 -11.64 -8.20
N PRO A 388 4.83 -12.48 -7.81
CA PRO A 388 4.55 -13.79 -7.20
C PRO A 388 3.63 -13.70 -5.99
N GLY A 389 2.75 -14.70 -5.83
CA GLY A 389 1.81 -14.80 -4.70
C GLY A 389 0.54 -13.98 -4.86
N MET A 390 0.41 -13.19 -5.93
CA MET A 390 -0.81 -12.46 -6.25
C MET A 390 -1.69 -13.23 -7.23
N SER A 391 -3.00 -12.97 -7.20
CA SER A 391 -3.91 -13.54 -8.20
C SER A 391 -3.53 -13.03 -9.60
N GLY A 392 -3.59 -13.91 -10.59
CA GLY A 392 -3.16 -13.61 -11.95
C GLY A 392 -1.65 -13.73 -12.21
N HIS A 393 -0.82 -14.05 -11.19
CA HIS A 393 0.56 -14.45 -11.43
C HIS A 393 0.61 -15.85 -12.07
N ASP A 394 1.32 -15.96 -13.20
CA ASP A 394 1.53 -17.24 -13.88
C ASP A 394 3.01 -17.68 -13.74
N PRO A 395 3.31 -18.68 -12.89
CA PRO A 395 4.70 -19.10 -12.66
C PRO A 395 5.35 -19.75 -13.89
N THR A 396 4.57 -20.09 -14.92
CA THR A 396 5.06 -20.68 -16.17
C THR A 396 5.38 -19.64 -17.24
N PHE A 397 5.05 -18.36 -17.00
CA PHE A 397 5.22 -17.28 -17.95
C PHE A 397 6.39 -16.37 -17.59
N THR A 398 7.21 -16.06 -18.57
CA THR A 398 8.30 -15.10 -18.46
C THR A 398 8.26 -14.14 -19.64
N ALA A 399 7.94 -12.88 -19.35
CA ALA A 399 8.00 -11.77 -20.31
C ALA A 399 9.31 -10.98 -20.19
N GLY A 400 10.09 -11.23 -19.15
CA GLY A 400 11.32 -10.51 -18.84
C GLY A 400 12.36 -10.69 -19.95
N THR A 401 12.99 -9.59 -20.34
CA THR A 401 14.06 -9.58 -21.32
C THR A 401 15.37 -9.95 -20.62
N LYS A 402 16.09 -10.95 -21.13
CA LYS A 402 17.43 -11.27 -20.62
C LYS A 402 18.42 -10.17 -20.98
N HIS A 403 19.34 -9.88 -20.09
CA HIS A 403 20.46 -9.01 -20.37
C HIS A 403 21.36 -9.63 -21.46
N ASP A 404 21.48 -8.94 -22.58
CA ASP A 404 22.31 -9.35 -23.72
C ASP A 404 22.69 -8.13 -24.56
N VAL A 405 23.86 -7.58 -24.28
CA VAL A 405 24.41 -6.40 -24.97
C VAL A 405 24.67 -6.69 -26.45
N ALA A 406 25.11 -7.91 -26.80
CA ALA A 406 25.41 -8.27 -28.17
C ALA A 406 24.12 -8.34 -29.02
N ALA A 407 23.09 -9.02 -28.50
CA ALA A 407 21.78 -9.08 -29.17
C ALA A 407 21.13 -7.69 -29.27
N ALA A 408 21.28 -6.83 -28.24
CA ALA A 408 20.78 -5.46 -28.30
C ALA A 408 21.42 -4.65 -29.43
N LYS A 409 22.75 -4.74 -29.61
CA LYS A 409 23.45 -4.06 -30.71
C LYS A 409 22.97 -4.54 -32.07
N VAL A 410 22.90 -5.87 -32.28
CA VAL A 410 22.41 -6.45 -33.53
C VAL A 410 20.98 -6.01 -33.86
N LEU A 411 20.13 -5.95 -32.82
CA LEU A 411 18.75 -5.48 -32.96
C LEU A 411 18.68 -4.00 -33.38
N LEU A 412 19.51 -3.14 -32.77
CA LEU A 412 19.59 -1.72 -33.13
C LEU A 412 20.09 -1.53 -34.57
N ASP A 413 21.18 -2.25 -34.97
CA ASP A 413 21.74 -2.17 -36.29
C ASP A 413 20.70 -2.56 -37.35
N ARG A 414 19.96 -3.67 -37.12
CA ARG A 414 18.92 -4.17 -38.03
C ARG A 414 17.81 -3.15 -38.30
N PHE A 415 17.52 -2.28 -37.35
CA PHE A 415 16.47 -1.27 -37.49
C PHE A 415 17.00 0.15 -37.76
N GLY A 416 18.29 0.27 -38.19
CA GLY A 416 18.88 1.49 -38.67
C GLY A 416 19.32 2.49 -37.56
N TYR A 417 19.41 2.04 -36.33
CA TYR A 417 20.06 2.79 -35.27
C TYR A 417 21.57 2.50 -35.31
N THR A 418 22.32 3.32 -36.02
CA THR A 418 23.75 3.10 -36.29
C THR A 418 24.56 4.33 -35.92
N ASP A 419 25.79 4.16 -35.48
CA ASP A 419 26.76 5.23 -35.28
C ASP A 419 27.29 5.64 -36.67
N ARG A 420 26.93 6.83 -37.15
CA ARG A 420 27.24 7.32 -38.52
C ARG A 420 28.40 8.26 -38.54
N ASP A 421 28.65 8.99 -37.46
CA ASP A 421 29.71 9.99 -37.34
C ASP A 421 30.93 9.49 -36.52
N ALA A 422 30.86 8.25 -36.07
CA ALA A 422 31.91 7.54 -35.30
C ALA A 422 32.23 8.22 -33.95
N ASP A 423 31.24 8.85 -33.30
CA ASP A 423 31.39 9.45 -31.96
C ASP A 423 31.17 8.42 -30.82
N GLY A 424 30.83 7.17 -31.19
CA GLY A 424 30.56 6.08 -30.25
C GLY A 424 29.10 5.98 -29.84
N TYR A 425 28.24 6.85 -30.32
CA TYR A 425 26.80 6.84 -30.07
C TYR A 425 26.02 6.66 -31.38
N ARG A 426 24.82 6.13 -31.27
CA ARG A 426 23.96 5.83 -32.39
C ARG A 426 23.02 6.99 -32.73
N GLU A 427 22.76 7.15 -34.04
CA GLU A 427 21.67 7.98 -34.54
C GLU A 427 20.42 7.14 -34.74
N ARG A 428 19.30 7.85 -34.78
CA ARG A 428 18.01 7.31 -35.21
C ARG A 428 18.01 7.01 -36.72
N PRO A 429 17.07 6.19 -37.22
CA PRO A 429 16.94 5.91 -38.66
C PRO A 429 16.85 7.17 -39.53
N ASP A 430 16.31 8.27 -38.98
CA ASP A 430 16.19 9.57 -39.64
C ASP A 430 17.49 10.44 -39.58
N GLY A 431 18.57 9.91 -39.03
CA GLY A 431 19.87 10.55 -38.93
C GLY A 431 20.04 11.54 -37.76
N ARG A 432 19.01 11.72 -36.94
CA ARG A 432 19.11 12.60 -35.74
C ARG A 432 19.74 11.84 -34.58
N PRO A 433 20.42 12.51 -33.64
CA PRO A 433 20.99 11.87 -32.45
C PRO A 433 19.97 11.02 -31.67
N LEU A 434 20.39 9.85 -31.22
CA LEU A 434 19.60 9.01 -30.32
C LEU A 434 19.93 9.34 -28.87
N VAL A 435 19.08 10.12 -28.25
CA VAL A 435 19.22 10.51 -26.84
C VAL A 435 17.99 10.06 -26.05
N ILE A 436 18.22 9.30 -24.98
CA ILE A 436 17.17 8.88 -24.06
C ILE A 436 17.16 9.80 -22.86
N LYS A 437 16.05 10.52 -22.65
CA LYS A 437 15.84 11.40 -21.50
C LYS A 437 15.12 10.65 -20.39
N MET A 438 15.78 10.48 -19.25
CA MET A 438 15.28 9.68 -18.13
C MET A 438 15.04 10.55 -16.90
N GLY A 439 13.80 10.55 -16.39
CA GLY A 439 13.45 11.18 -15.13
C GLY A 439 14.17 10.52 -13.95
N THR A 440 14.71 11.32 -13.02
CA THR A 440 15.33 10.85 -11.78
C THR A 440 15.18 11.86 -10.65
N THR A 441 15.29 11.40 -9.39
CA THR A 441 15.30 12.30 -8.22
C THR A 441 16.74 12.58 -7.77
N PRO A 442 17.00 13.71 -7.09
CA PRO A 442 18.33 14.02 -6.55
C PRO A 442 18.63 13.23 -5.25
N SER A 443 18.17 11.99 -5.14
CA SER A 443 18.34 11.17 -3.95
C SER A 443 19.61 10.31 -4.03
N ALA A 444 20.21 10.03 -2.88
CA ALA A 444 21.32 9.09 -2.78
C ALA A 444 20.92 7.65 -3.19
N GLU A 445 19.63 7.32 -3.08
CA GLU A 445 19.09 6.01 -3.49
C GLU A 445 19.02 5.86 -5.02
N ASP A 446 18.70 6.92 -5.76
CA ASP A 446 18.57 6.86 -7.22
C ASP A 446 19.92 6.87 -7.94
N ARG A 447 20.92 7.52 -7.36
CA ARG A 447 22.23 7.69 -7.98
C ARG A 447 22.89 6.39 -8.46
N PRO A 448 23.01 5.30 -7.67
CA PRO A 448 23.59 4.05 -8.18
C PRO A 448 22.79 3.42 -9.33
N ARG A 449 21.47 3.61 -9.34
CA ARG A 449 20.61 3.15 -10.43
C ARG A 449 20.83 3.98 -11.70
N ASP A 450 21.00 5.29 -11.58
CA ASP A 450 21.32 6.17 -12.70
C ASP A 450 22.65 5.79 -13.33
N GLU A 451 23.67 5.57 -12.53
CA GLU A 451 24.99 5.11 -12.98
C GLU A 451 24.91 3.75 -13.71
N LEU A 452 24.09 2.81 -13.23
CA LEU A 452 23.88 1.53 -13.89
C LEU A 452 23.14 1.71 -15.23
N TRP A 453 22.10 2.54 -15.30
CA TRP A 453 21.39 2.86 -16.55
C TRP A 453 22.31 3.52 -17.56
N GLN A 454 23.08 4.53 -17.15
CA GLN A 454 24.03 5.22 -18.02
C GLN A 454 25.05 4.23 -18.61
N ARG A 455 25.69 3.42 -17.77
CA ARG A 455 26.65 2.42 -18.22
C ARG A 455 26.02 1.39 -19.16
N SER A 456 24.83 0.92 -18.86
CA SER A 456 24.08 -0.05 -19.66
C SER A 456 23.75 0.50 -21.06
N LEU A 457 23.27 1.74 -21.15
CA LEU A 457 22.93 2.35 -22.42
C LEU A 457 24.16 2.75 -23.24
N ASN A 458 25.21 3.25 -22.57
CA ASN A 458 26.50 3.53 -23.23
C ASN A 458 27.10 2.27 -23.85
N ALA A 459 26.96 1.09 -23.19
CA ALA A 459 27.47 -0.17 -23.71
C ALA A 459 26.85 -0.59 -25.05
N VAL A 460 25.67 -0.08 -25.40
CA VAL A 460 25.00 -0.31 -26.70
C VAL A 460 24.98 0.92 -27.60
N GLY A 461 25.77 1.96 -27.25
CA GLY A 461 25.90 3.19 -28.03
C GLY A 461 24.66 4.10 -27.95
N ILE A 462 23.91 4.07 -26.87
CA ILE A 462 22.77 4.96 -26.64
C ILE A 462 23.14 6.02 -25.60
N ARG A 463 23.01 7.30 -25.95
CA ARG A 463 23.23 8.41 -25.03
C ARG A 463 22.05 8.57 -24.10
N VAL A 464 22.31 8.78 -22.79
CA VAL A 464 21.28 9.07 -21.81
C VAL A 464 21.50 10.45 -21.17
N GLU A 465 20.42 11.20 -20.99
CA GLU A 465 20.38 12.46 -20.26
C GLU A 465 19.38 12.33 -19.09
N PHE A 466 19.78 12.73 -17.88
CA PHE A 466 18.91 12.68 -16.72
C PHE A 466 18.17 13.99 -16.52
N VAL A 467 16.83 13.90 -16.40
CA VAL A 467 15.95 15.00 -16.02
C VAL A 467 15.75 14.92 -14.51
N THR A 468 16.62 15.62 -13.76
CA THR A 468 16.61 15.58 -12.30
C THR A 468 15.61 16.57 -11.72
N GLN A 469 14.58 16.08 -11.05
CA GLN A 469 13.54 16.87 -10.38
C GLN A 469 13.10 16.18 -9.08
N LYS A 470 12.38 16.89 -8.20
CA LYS A 470 11.71 16.29 -7.06
C LYS A 470 10.58 15.35 -7.53
N TRP A 471 10.30 14.31 -6.76
CA TRP A 471 9.29 13.30 -7.13
C TRP A 471 7.91 13.89 -7.51
N PRO A 472 7.32 14.87 -6.77
CA PRO A 472 6.04 15.46 -7.15
C PRO A 472 6.07 16.18 -8.51
N ASP A 473 7.19 16.81 -8.85
CA ASP A 473 7.36 17.49 -10.12
C ASP A 473 7.49 16.50 -11.27
N LEU A 474 8.26 15.40 -11.08
CA LEU A 474 8.33 14.30 -12.04
C LEU A 474 6.95 13.67 -12.26
N LEU A 475 6.18 13.44 -11.21
CA LEU A 475 4.83 12.90 -11.35
C LEU A 475 3.91 13.83 -12.14
N LYS A 476 3.98 15.13 -11.89
CA LYS A 476 3.24 16.14 -12.66
C LYS A 476 3.66 16.11 -14.13
N MET A 477 4.96 16.13 -14.42
CA MET A 477 5.50 16.05 -15.78
C MET A 477 5.06 14.76 -16.49
N ALA A 478 5.12 13.61 -15.80
CA ALA A 478 4.69 12.32 -16.33
C ALA A 478 3.19 12.31 -16.69
N ARG A 479 2.34 12.83 -15.82
CA ARG A 479 0.89 12.98 -16.09
C ARG A 479 0.60 13.88 -17.29
N LEU A 480 1.41 14.91 -17.50
CA LEU A 480 1.30 15.82 -18.65
C LEU A 480 1.96 15.27 -19.93
N GLY A 481 2.58 14.06 -19.89
CA GLY A 481 3.29 13.49 -21.03
C GLY A 481 4.62 14.17 -21.36
N GLN A 482 5.19 14.92 -20.43
CA GLN A 482 6.43 15.71 -20.62
C GLN A 482 7.71 14.93 -20.30
N LEU A 483 7.60 13.71 -19.75
CA LEU A 483 8.73 12.82 -19.55
C LEU A 483 8.76 11.76 -20.65
N GLN A 484 9.94 11.56 -21.25
CA GLN A 484 10.16 10.51 -22.23
C GLN A 484 10.19 9.13 -21.57
N THR A 485 10.94 8.99 -20.48
CA THR A 485 11.02 7.78 -19.65
C THR A 485 11.17 8.15 -18.18
N TRP A 486 10.71 7.27 -17.29
CA TRP A 486 10.95 7.39 -15.85
C TRP A 486 10.87 6.02 -15.17
N ARG A 487 11.74 5.82 -14.17
CA ARG A 487 11.72 4.62 -13.32
C ARG A 487 10.70 4.79 -12.22
N LEU A 488 9.84 3.80 -12.07
CA LEU A 488 8.79 3.78 -11.06
C LEU A 488 8.70 2.43 -10.36
N GLY A 489 8.05 2.46 -9.20
CA GLY A 489 7.56 1.26 -8.54
C GLY A 489 6.11 1.44 -8.15
N ASN A 490 5.31 0.41 -8.38
CA ASN A 490 3.93 0.35 -7.91
C ASN A 490 3.76 -0.77 -6.91
N ILE A 491 2.97 -0.51 -5.88
CA ILE A 491 2.58 -1.47 -4.85
C ILE A 491 1.05 -1.54 -4.78
N ASN A 492 0.51 -2.75 -4.77
CA ASN A 492 -0.91 -2.96 -4.52
C ASN A 492 -1.17 -3.13 -3.03
N THR A 493 -2.32 -2.64 -2.59
CA THR A 493 -2.80 -2.79 -1.21
C THR A 493 -3.71 -4.01 -1.03
N THR A 494 -3.96 -4.75 -2.11
CA THR A 494 -4.71 -6.01 -2.14
C THR A 494 -3.86 -7.08 -2.83
N PRO A 495 -4.12 -8.37 -2.61
CA PRO A 495 -3.42 -9.46 -3.30
C PRO A 495 -3.94 -9.70 -4.72
N GLU A 496 -4.75 -8.81 -5.23
CA GLU A 496 -5.30 -8.86 -6.58
C GLU A 496 -4.32 -8.26 -7.60
N GLY A 497 -3.79 -9.08 -8.50
CA GLY A 497 -2.80 -8.64 -9.48
C GLY A 497 -3.37 -7.86 -10.66
N PHE A 498 -4.68 -7.91 -10.86
CA PHE A 498 -5.34 -7.26 -11.99
C PHE A 498 -5.10 -5.75 -12.05
N GLY A 499 -5.03 -5.09 -10.90
CA GLY A 499 -4.78 -3.64 -10.81
C GLY A 499 -3.47 -3.19 -11.48
N PHE A 500 -2.44 -4.05 -11.59
CA PHE A 500 -1.22 -3.72 -12.33
C PHE A 500 -1.46 -3.57 -13.84
N HIS A 501 -2.38 -4.34 -14.42
CA HIS A 501 -2.75 -4.20 -15.81
C HIS A 501 -3.46 -2.88 -16.10
N GLY A 502 -4.19 -2.32 -15.13
CA GLY A 502 -4.83 -1.01 -15.22
C GLY A 502 -3.86 0.14 -15.42
N LEU A 503 -2.58 -0.03 -15.04
CA LEU A 503 -1.52 0.96 -15.26
C LEU A 503 -1.10 1.08 -16.74
N LEU A 504 -1.61 0.23 -17.61
CA LEU A 504 -1.38 0.25 -19.06
C LEU A 504 -2.71 0.32 -19.86
N TYR A 505 -3.85 0.46 -19.19
CA TYR A 505 -5.14 0.62 -19.85
C TYR A 505 -5.26 2.00 -20.48
N GLY A 506 -5.51 2.08 -21.80
CA GLY A 506 -5.49 3.31 -22.59
C GLY A 506 -6.33 4.45 -22.02
N PRO A 507 -7.61 4.25 -21.65
CA PRO A 507 -8.44 5.29 -21.03
C PRO A 507 -7.89 5.90 -19.73
N HIS A 508 -6.91 5.28 -19.08
CA HIS A 508 -6.22 5.82 -17.91
C HIS A 508 -4.98 6.66 -18.25
N ALA A 509 -4.72 6.96 -19.54
CA ALA A 509 -3.57 7.73 -19.98
C ALA A 509 -3.50 9.12 -19.34
N GLY A 510 -2.31 9.47 -18.82
CA GLY A 510 -2.10 10.74 -18.09
C GLY A 510 -2.59 10.74 -16.65
N PHE A 511 -3.22 9.67 -16.18
CA PHE A 511 -3.62 9.50 -14.78
C PHE A 511 -2.80 8.40 -14.10
N SER A 512 -3.20 7.13 -14.19
CA SER A 512 -2.44 5.99 -13.68
C SER A 512 -1.57 5.34 -14.76
N ASN A 513 -1.98 5.40 -16.02
CA ASN A 513 -1.18 4.98 -17.16
C ASN A 513 -0.24 6.10 -17.62
N LEU A 514 0.91 6.21 -16.97
CA LEU A 514 1.93 7.21 -17.27
C LEU A 514 2.70 6.90 -18.55
N ALA A 515 2.72 5.64 -18.98
CA ALA A 515 3.28 5.22 -20.25
C ALA A 515 2.44 5.69 -21.45
N ARG A 516 1.19 6.11 -21.24
CA ARG A 516 0.24 6.48 -22.30
C ARG A 516 0.10 5.37 -23.35
N PHE A 517 0.20 4.13 -22.89
CA PHE A 517 0.03 2.95 -23.73
C PHE A 517 -1.45 2.80 -24.07
N ASP A 518 -1.79 2.96 -25.33
CA ASP A 518 -3.18 2.88 -25.82
C ASP A 518 -3.24 1.98 -27.06
N LEU A 519 -3.39 0.69 -26.80
CA LEU A 519 -3.51 -0.33 -27.86
C LEU A 519 -4.93 -0.92 -27.80
N PRO A 520 -5.75 -0.82 -28.87
CA PRO A 520 -7.14 -1.30 -28.86
C PRO A 520 -7.27 -2.79 -28.50
N GLU A 521 -6.32 -3.64 -28.89
CA GLU A 521 -6.32 -5.06 -28.52
C GLU A 521 -6.17 -5.22 -27.00
N TYR A 522 -5.21 -4.50 -26.39
CA TYR A 522 -4.98 -4.54 -24.94
C TYR A 522 -6.21 -4.06 -24.17
N ASN A 523 -6.78 -2.93 -24.59
CA ASN A 523 -7.95 -2.35 -23.94
C ASN A 523 -9.14 -3.30 -23.94
N ARG A 524 -9.41 -3.98 -25.08
CA ARG A 524 -10.48 -4.98 -25.14
C ARG A 524 -10.24 -6.16 -24.21
N VAL A 525 -9.01 -6.69 -24.16
CA VAL A 525 -8.68 -7.80 -23.25
C VAL A 525 -8.80 -7.39 -21.81
N TYR A 526 -8.39 -6.17 -21.45
CA TYR A 526 -8.54 -5.60 -20.11
C TYR A 526 -10.01 -5.50 -19.70
N GLU A 527 -10.88 -4.97 -20.58
CA GLU A 527 -12.32 -4.83 -20.32
C GLU A 527 -13.01 -6.19 -20.16
N GLN A 528 -12.62 -7.19 -20.98
CA GLN A 528 -13.10 -8.55 -20.83
C GLN A 528 -12.69 -9.17 -19.49
N ALA A 529 -11.42 -9.02 -19.11
CA ALA A 529 -10.92 -9.55 -17.84
C ALA A 529 -11.54 -8.86 -16.62
N ARG A 530 -11.76 -7.54 -16.68
CA ARG A 530 -12.43 -6.76 -15.62
C ARG A 530 -13.86 -7.21 -15.38
N ALA A 531 -14.55 -7.64 -16.43
CA ALA A 531 -15.93 -8.12 -16.38
C ALA A 531 -16.08 -9.54 -15.81
N LEU A 532 -14.99 -10.23 -15.50
CA LEU A 532 -15.01 -11.61 -14.99
C LEU A 532 -14.65 -11.66 -13.51
N PRO A 533 -15.29 -12.55 -12.73
CA PRO A 533 -14.81 -12.90 -11.39
C PRO A 533 -13.44 -13.57 -11.47
N ASP A 534 -12.77 -13.73 -10.31
CA ASP A 534 -11.53 -14.50 -10.23
C ASP A 534 -11.78 -15.94 -10.72
N SER A 535 -11.10 -16.31 -11.81
CA SER A 535 -11.34 -17.54 -12.56
C SER A 535 -10.16 -17.87 -13.46
N SER A 536 -10.08 -19.12 -13.91
CA SER A 536 -9.09 -19.54 -14.90
C SER A 536 -9.21 -18.77 -16.23
N GLU A 537 -10.40 -18.34 -16.60
CA GLU A 537 -10.63 -17.52 -17.79
C GLU A 537 -10.03 -16.13 -17.63
N ARG A 538 -10.27 -15.48 -16.49
CA ARG A 538 -9.67 -14.19 -16.15
C ARG A 538 -8.14 -14.27 -16.12
N THR A 539 -7.58 -15.35 -15.57
CA THR A 539 -6.13 -15.59 -15.55
C THR A 539 -5.55 -15.70 -16.97
N LYS A 540 -6.23 -16.39 -17.90
CA LYS A 540 -5.80 -16.45 -19.31
C LYS A 540 -5.78 -15.07 -19.96
N LEU A 541 -6.78 -14.24 -19.70
CA LEU A 541 -6.83 -12.86 -20.21
C LEU A 541 -5.70 -12.00 -19.61
N GLN A 542 -5.39 -12.14 -18.32
CA GLN A 542 -4.25 -11.46 -17.69
C GLN A 542 -2.92 -11.90 -18.33
N ARG A 543 -2.76 -13.19 -18.60
CA ARG A 543 -1.60 -13.68 -19.36
C ARG A 543 -1.53 -13.07 -20.76
N LYS A 544 -2.64 -13.02 -21.50
CA LYS A 544 -2.70 -12.38 -22.83
C LYS A 544 -2.27 -10.91 -22.77
N MET A 545 -2.71 -10.17 -21.77
CA MET A 545 -2.25 -8.79 -21.54
C MET A 545 -0.73 -8.74 -21.30
N SER A 546 -0.18 -9.64 -20.50
CA SER A 546 1.26 -9.72 -20.24
C SER A 546 2.05 -10.06 -21.51
N GLU A 547 1.53 -10.91 -22.39
CA GLU A 547 2.11 -11.23 -23.70
C GLU A 547 2.13 -10.00 -24.63
N ILE A 548 1.06 -9.22 -24.66
CA ILE A 548 0.99 -7.97 -25.44
C ILE A 548 2.04 -6.98 -24.91
N VAL A 549 2.17 -6.82 -23.59
CA VAL A 549 3.19 -5.93 -23.01
C VAL A 549 4.59 -6.39 -23.35
N ALA A 550 4.88 -7.69 -23.30
CA ALA A 550 6.17 -8.24 -23.73
C ALA A 550 6.43 -7.98 -25.22
N ALA A 551 5.40 -8.05 -26.07
CA ALA A 551 5.53 -7.81 -27.50
C ALA A 551 5.85 -6.35 -27.83
N TYR A 552 5.16 -5.39 -27.22
CA TYR A 552 5.28 -3.96 -27.52
C TYR A 552 6.29 -3.22 -26.64
N ALA A 553 6.69 -3.82 -25.51
CA ALA A 553 7.66 -3.30 -24.55
C ALA A 553 7.41 -1.85 -24.10
N PRO A 554 6.19 -1.46 -23.66
CA PRO A 554 5.96 -0.13 -23.09
C PRO A 554 6.69 0.05 -21.77
N TRP A 555 7.07 -1.04 -21.11
CA TRP A 555 7.87 -1.10 -19.88
C TRP A 555 9.11 -1.97 -20.04
N VAL A 556 10.19 -1.58 -19.36
CA VAL A 556 11.27 -2.50 -18.97
C VAL A 556 10.97 -2.95 -17.56
N LEU A 557 10.62 -4.22 -17.38
CA LEU A 557 10.44 -4.82 -16.09
C LEU A 557 11.81 -4.96 -15.40
N THR A 558 11.95 -4.49 -14.16
CA THR A 558 13.22 -4.62 -13.45
C THR A 558 13.12 -5.59 -12.27
N THR A 559 12.47 -5.23 -11.18
CA THR A 559 12.49 -6.09 -9.99
C THR A 559 11.14 -6.18 -9.29
N PHE A 560 10.86 -7.34 -8.69
CA PHE A 560 9.93 -7.45 -7.57
C PHE A 560 10.66 -7.10 -6.27
N ARG A 561 9.97 -6.45 -5.34
CA ARG A 561 10.55 -6.07 -4.05
C ARG A 561 10.45 -7.20 -3.06
N ILE A 562 11.47 -7.35 -2.21
CA ILE A 562 11.45 -8.24 -1.05
C ILE A 562 11.33 -7.38 0.21
N GLU A 563 10.41 -7.75 1.08
CA GLU A 563 10.29 -7.24 2.44
C GLU A 563 11.03 -8.15 3.40
N ASN A 564 11.78 -7.55 4.32
CA ASN A 564 12.46 -8.26 5.40
C ASN A 564 11.94 -7.72 6.72
N VAL A 565 11.43 -8.58 7.59
CA VAL A 565 10.93 -8.18 8.90
C VAL A 565 11.61 -8.99 9.99
N LEU A 566 12.25 -8.28 10.91
CA LEU A 566 12.74 -8.85 12.16
C LEU A 566 11.63 -8.87 13.18
N VAL A 567 11.48 -9.99 13.88
CA VAL A 567 10.44 -10.18 14.89
C VAL A 567 11.08 -10.65 16.18
N GLN A 568 10.75 -10.00 17.30
CA GLN A 568 11.23 -10.36 18.62
C GLN A 568 10.64 -11.69 19.09
N PRO A 569 11.36 -12.48 19.91
CA PRO A 569 10.93 -13.83 20.30
C PRO A 569 9.65 -13.90 21.14
N TRP A 570 9.21 -12.79 21.74
CA TRP A 570 7.96 -12.72 22.49
C TRP A 570 6.75 -12.35 21.64
N VAL A 571 6.94 -11.96 20.36
CA VAL A 571 5.82 -11.67 19.44
C VAL A 571 5.31 -12.98 18.86
N VAL A 572 4.04 -13.26 19.07
CA VAL A 572 3.39 -14.50 18.61
C VAL A 572 2.39 -14.17 17.50
N GLY A 573 2.35 -15.00 16.47
CA GLY A 573 1.36 -14.90 15.40
C GLY A 573 1.77 -14.02 14.21
N TYR A 574 2.99 -13.47 14.18
CA TYR A 574 3.43 -12.68 13.03
C TYR A 574 3.60 -13.58 11.79
N LYS A 575 2.85 -13.24 10.74
CA LYS A 575 2.99 -13.80 9.39
C LYS A 575 2.86 -12.64 8.41
N TYR A 576 3.83 -12.51 7.53
CA TYR A 576 3.75 -11.44 6.51
C TYR A 576 2.45 -11.57 5.70
N ASN A 577 1.77 -10.47 5.53
CA ASN A 577 0.58 -10.38 4.71
C ASN A 577 0.56 -9.01 4.00
N PRO A 578 0.58 -8.97 2.66
CA PRO A 578 0.65 -7.72 1.90
C PRO A 578 -0.55 -6.81 2.11
N THR A 579 -1.70 -7.35 2.52
CA THR A 579 -2.88 -6.55 2.87
C THR A 579 -2.84 -6.04 4.30
N TYR A 580 -2.05 -6.71 5.16
CA TYR A 580 -1.85 -6.38 6.56
C TYR A 580 -0.36 -6.27 6.86
N GLN A 581 0.34 -5.27 6.30
CA GLN A 581 1.76 -5.06 6.59
C GLN A 581 2.01 -4.87 8.09
N TYR A 582 1.02 -4.33 8.80
CA TYR A 582 0.97 -4.20 10.25
C TYR A 582 -0.26 -4.94 10.79
N PRO A 583 -0.16 -6.27 11.03
CA PRO A 583 -1.30 -7.12 11.38
C PRO A 583 -1.63 -7.05 12.89
N PHE A 584 -1.71 -5.85 13.44
CA PHE A 584 -1.82 -5.60 14.88
C PHE A 584 -2.89 -6.41 15.61
N PRO A 585 -4.12 -6.58 15.09
CA PRO A 585 -5.16 -7.32 15.80
C PRO A 585 -4.81 -8.81 16.02
N TYR A 586 -3.96 -9.36 15.15
CA TYR A 586 -3.60 -10.78 15.11
C TYR A 586 -2.31 -11.11 15.87
N LEU A 587 -1.62 -10.11 16.42
CA LEU A 587 -0.37 -10.30 17.14
C LEU A 587 -0.64 -10.40 18.64
N ASP A 588 0.04 -11.33 19.30
CA ASP A 588 0.05 -11.43 20.77
C ASP A 588 1.47 -11.18 21.30
N ILE A 589 1.54 -10.70 22.53
CA ILE A 589 2.79 -10.55 23.28
C ILE A 589 2.83 -11.65 24.33
N GLY A 590 3.68 -12.64 24.14
CA GLY A 590 3.97 -13.70 25.09
C GLY A 590 4.92 -13.25 26.20
N ALA A 591 5.09 -14.07 27.23
CA ALA A 591 6.17 -13.87 28.18
C ALA A 591 7.53 -14.03 27.44
N PRO A 592 8.54 -13.20 27.74
CA PRO A 592 9.89 -13.45 27.25
C PRO A 592 10.29 -14.88 27.61
N ALA A 593 10.91 -15.62 26.69
CA ALA A 593 11.46 -16.94 26.99
C ALA A 593 12.33 -16.82 28.25
N GLN A 594 12.04 -17.63 29.28
CA GLN A 594 12.79 -17.62 30.53
C GLN A 594 14.28 -17.81 30.22
N GLY A 595 15.10 -16.78 30.45
CA GLY A 595 16.54 -16.80 30.20
C GLY A 595 17.18 -15.46 29.85
N ILE A 596 16.38 -14.44 29.51
CA ILE A 596 16.90 -13.09 29.24
C ILE A 596 16.41 -12.14 30.33
N ALA A 597 17.02 -12.22 31.51
CA ALA A 597 16.83 -11.20 32.54
C ALA A 597 17.27 -9.85 31.99
N ALA A 598 16.39 -8.86 32.07
CA ALA A 598 16.75 -7.46 31.89
C ALA A 598 17.85 -7.13 32.93
N LYS A 599 19.05 -6.87 32.47
CA LYS A 599 20.07 -6.17 33.24
C LYS A 599 20.11 -4.72 32.81
#